data_30f9a1138d652561709ee8c53b259eed
#
_entry.id   30f9a1138d652561709ee8c53b259eed
#
_cell.length_a   1.000
_cell.length_b   1.000
_cell.length_c   1.000
_cell.angle_alpha   90.00
_cell.angle_beta   90.00
_cell.angle_gamma   90.00
#
_symmetry.space_group_name_H-M   'P 1'
#
loop_
_entity.id
_entity.type
_entity.pdbx_description
1 polymer ?
#
loop_
_entity_poly.entity_id
_entity_poly.type
_entity_poly.pdbx_seq_one_letter_code
_entity_poly.pdbx_strand_id
1 'polypeptide(L)'
;VTRIIAGSAGSLRLATPGPTTRPTSDRVREAIFSRLEAREGFHGTILDLFAGTGALGLEAASRGARHVVMVEHHSGAQKVIRRNIATVSPTLPSATTLQAVSARVESYLQAPPTLTVDGVFL
;
A
#
# COMPACT_ATOMS: atom_id res chain seq x y z
N VAL A 1 -1.55 16.05 6.03
CA VAL A 1 -2.57 15.21 5.39
C VAL A 1 -1.90 14.26 4.41
N THR A 2 -2.12 12.96 4.61
CA THR A 2 -1.60 11.94 3.70
C THR A 2 -2.58 11.76 2.54
N ARG A 3 -2.05 11.71 1.33
CA ARG A 3 -2.87 11.53 0.12
C ARG A 3 -2.16 10.65 -0.89
N ILE A 4 -2.92 10.04 -1.79
CA ILE A 4 -2.37 9.39 -2.97
C ILE A 4 -1.85 10.48 -3.91
N ILE A 5 -0.63 10.31 -4.41
CA ILE A 5 0.02 11.34 -5.22
C ILE A 5 -0.39 11.26 -6.67
N ALA A 6 -0.36 10.08 -7.26
CA ALA A 6 -0.59 9.92 -8.70
C ALA A 6 -1.39 8.66 -8.99
N GLY A 7 -1.74 8.47 -10.27
CA GLY A 7 -2.48 7.31 -10.74
C GLY A 7 -3.98 7.46 -10.62
N SER A 8 -4.72 6.36 -10.72
CA SER A 8 -6.19 6.38 -10.77
C SER A 8 -6.85 6.89 -9.49
N ALA A 9 -6.15 6.81 -8.36
CA ALA A 9 -6.63 7.33 -7.07
C ALA A 9 -5.94 8.64 -6.68
N GLY A 10 -5.25 9.29 -7.60
CA GLY A 10 -4.51 10.52 -7.32
C GLY A 10 -5.34 11.57 -6.59
N SER A 11 -4.73 12.23 -5.63
CA SER A 11 -5.32 13.27 -4.77
C SER A 11 -6.29 12.79 -3.71
N LEU A 12 -6.65 11.51 -3.64
CA LEU A 12 -7.51 11.01 -2.57
C LEU A 12 -6.79 11.10 -1.23
N ARG A 13 -7.50 11.61 -0.23
CA ARG A 13 -6.99 11.69 1.14
C ARG A 13 -7.10 10.34 1.82
N LEU A 14 -6.06 9.98 2.54
CA LEU A 14 -6.02 8.75 3.33
C LEU A 14 -6.19 9.07 4.80
N ALA A 15 -6.86 8.17 5.52
CA ALA A 15 -6.96 8.26 6.98
C ALA A 15 -5.58 8.00 7.60
N THR A 16 -5.30 8.66 8.71
CA THR A 16 -4.07 8.49 9.48
C THR A 16 -4.43 8.21 10.94
N PRO A 17 -3.58 7.50 11.69
CA PRO A 17 -3.92 7.07 13.05
C PRO A 17 -3.74 8.15 14.12
N GLY A 18 -3.53 9.38 13.76
CA GLY A 18 -3.42 10.48 14.70
C GLY A 18 -2.04 11.13 14.72
N PRO A 19 -1.84 12.12 15.62
CA PRO A 19 -0.68 13.03 15.55
C PRO A 19 0.66 12.40 15.92
N THR A 20 0.67 11.23 16.56
CA THR A 20 1.91 10.59 17.00
C THR A 20 2.60 9.76 15.92
N THR A 21 1.93 9.49 14.83
CA THR A 21 2.48 8.72 13.72
C THR A 21 3.08 9.65 12.68
N ARG A 22 4.32 9.36 12.28
CA ARG A 22 4.97 10.11 11.21
C ARG A 22 4.86 9.32 9.91
N PRO A 23 3.85 9.60 9.08
CA PRO A 23 3.78 8.95 7.77
C PRO A 23 4.94 9.43 6.89
N THR A 24 5.33 8.59 5.96
CA THR A 24 6.28 8.97 4.92
C THR A 24 5.73 10.18 4.18
N SER A 25 6.51 11.25 4.05
CA SER A 25 6.04 12.48 3.42
C SER A 25 5.69 12.25 1.95
N ASP A 26 4.78 13.10 1.43
CA ASP A 26 4.40 13.07 0.02
C ASP A 26 5.62 13.19 -0.91
N ARG A 27 6.56 14.06 -0.54
CA ARG A 27 7.77 14.27 -1.33
C ARG A 27 8.65 13.03 -1.41
N VAL A 28 8.81 12.32 -0.29
CA VAL A 28 9.61 11.08 -0.25
C VAL A 28 8.92 9.98 -1.05
N ARG A 29 7.61 9.83 -0.88
CA ARG A 29 6.84 8.85 -1.66
C ARG A 29 6.91 9.15 -3.16
N GLU A 30 6.78 10.42 -3.54
CA GLU A 30 6.90 10.83 -4.94
C GLU A 30 8.27 10.44 -5.50
N ALA A 31 9.34 10.71 -4.77
CA ALA A 31 10.69 10.37 -5.21
C ALA A 31 10.88 8.86 -5.38
N ILE A 32 10.39 8.06 -4.43
CA ILE A 32 10.50 6.61 -4.49
C ILE A 32 9.74 6.07 -5.71
N PHE A 33 8.48 6.46 -5.87
CA PHE A 33 7.65 5.91 -6.93
C PHE A 33 8.06 6.38 -8.31
N SER A 34 8.51 7.63 -8.44
CA SER A 34 9.01 8.13 -9.72
C SER A 34 10.23 7.32 -10.19
N ARG A 35 11.12 6.96 -9.26
CA ARG A 35 12.27 6.12 -9.59
C ARG A 35 11.86 4.72 -10.00
N LEU A 36 10.94 4.12 -9.28
CA LEU A 36 10.48 2.75 -9.58
C LEU A 36 9.75 2.70 -10.92
N GLU A 37 8.89 3.66 -11.21
CA GLU A 37 8.20 3.73 -12.49
C GLU A 37 9.15 3.90 -13.67
N ALA A 38 10.21 4.70 -13.50
CA ALA A 38 11.20 4.91 -14.53
C ALA A 38 11.95 3.63 -14.88
N ARG A 39 12.01 2.67 -13.94
CA ARG A 39 12.70 1.39 -14.18
C ARG A 39 11.80 0.34 -14.82
N GLU A 40 10.71 -0.03 -14.15
CA GLU A 40 9.92 -1.20 -14.55
C GLU A 40 8.42 -0.97 -14.52
N GLY A 41 7.97 0.08 -13.85
CA GLY A 41 6.55 0.32 -13.63
C GLY A 41 5.96 -0.60 -12.56
N PHE A 42 4.64 -0.46 -12.34
CA PHE A 42 3.91 -1.24 -11.34
C PHE A 42 2.84 -2.05 -12.05
N HIS A 43 3.12 -3.29 -12.39
CA HIS A 43 2.18 -4.12 -13.14
C HIS A 43 1.83 -5.44 -12.48
N GLY A 44 2.52 -5.82 -11.45
CA GLY A 44 2.40 -7.12 -10.83
C GLY A 44 1.90 -7.08 -9.40
N THR A 45 2.42 -7.97 -8.59
CA THR A 45 2.07 -8.13 -7.18
C THR A 45 3.08 -7.41 -6.30
N ILE A 46 2.59 -6.58 -5.40
CA ILE A 46 3.40 -5.83 -4.44
C ILE A 46 3.06 -6.31 -3.04
N LEU A 47 4.08 -6.53 -2.25
CA LEU A 47 3.97 -6.91 -0.85
C LEU A 47 4.51 -5.78 0.02
N ASP A 48 3.66 -5.22 0.88
CA ASP A 48 4.03 -4.18 1.84
C ASP A 48 4.06 -4.81 3.23
N LEU A 49 5.26 -5.05 3.75
CA LEU A 49 5.46 -5.82 4.97
C LEU A 49 5.28 -5.01 6.25
N PHE A 50 5.38 -3.70 6.20
CA PHE A 50 5.18 -2.83 7.35
C PHE A 50 4.21 -1.73 6.94
N ALA A 51 2.98 -2.13 6.66
CA ALA A 51 2.05 -1.31 5.92
C ALA A 51 1.60 -0.03 6.64
N GLY A 52 1.51 -0.04 7.97
CA GLY A 52 1.04 1.12 8.71
C GLY A 52 -0.34 1.57 8.22
N THR A 53 -0.42 2.75 7.62
CA THR A 53 -1.68 3.28 7.07
C THR A 53 -2.03 2.70 5.71
N GLY A 54 -1.14 1.94 5.10
CA GLY A 54 -1.31 1.43 3.75
C GLY A 54 -0.90 2.39 2.65
N ALA A 55 -0.32 3.54 2.99
CA ALA A 55 -0.03 4.59 2.00
C ALA A 55 0.87 4.10 0.85
N LEU A 56 1.93 3.35 1.14
CA LEU A 56 2.82 2.87 0.08
C LEU A 56 2.15 1.84 -0.82
N GLY A 57 1.48 0.85 -0.22
CA GLY A 57 0.78 -0.17 -1.00
C GLY A 57 -0.34 0.42 -1.86
N LEU A 58 -1.11 1.36 -1.31
CA LEU A 58 -2.19 2.00 -2.03
C LEU A 58 -1.68 2.92 -3.14
N GLU A 59 -0.54 3.59 -2.92
CA GLU A 59 0.12 4.36 -3.98
C GLU A 59 0.52 3.43 -5.14
N ALA A 60 1.11 2.28 -4.84
CA ALA A 60 1.47 1.29 -5.85
C ALA A 60 0.24 0.83 -6.65
N ALA A 61 -0.86 0.55 -5.97
CA ALA A 61 -2.11 0.15 -6.63
C ALA A 61 -2.64 1.26 -7.54
N SER A 62 -2.60 2.51 -7.07
CA SER A 62 -3.03 3.67 -7.84
C SER A 62 -2.20 3.84 -9.12
N ARG A 63 -0.94 3.47 -9.08
CA ARG A 63 -0.01 3.60 -10.21
C ARG A 63 0.06 2.36 -11.10
N GLY A 64 -0.74 1.34 -10.83
CA GLY A 64 -0.91 0.22 -11.75
C GLY A 64 -0.57 -1.16 -11.22
N ALA A 65 -0.17 -1.30 -9.97
CA ALA A 65 0.02 -2.63 -9.37
C ALA A 65 -1.30 -3.39 -9.41
N ARG A 66 -1.25 -4.66 -9.78
CA ARG A 66 -2.46 -5.47 -9.96
C ARG A 66 -2.93 -6.11 -8.66
N HIS A 67 -2.01 -6.53 -7.82
CA HIS A 67 -2.31 -7.14 -6.54
C HIS A 67 -1.42 -6.52 -5.47
N VAL A 68 -2.02 -6.04 -4.39
CA VAL A 68 -1.25 -5.45 -3.29
C VAL A 68 -1.66 -6.15 -2.00
N VAL A 69 -0.68 -6.71 -1.30
CA VAL A 69 -0.86 -7.34 0.00
C VAL A 69 -0.17 -6.46 1.04
N MET A 70 -0.92 -5.99 2.02
CA MET A 70 -0.42 -5.10 3.08
C MET A 70 -0.47 -5.83 4.41
N VAL A 71 0.70 -6.09 4.98
CA VAL A 71 0.84 -6.83 6.24
C VAL A 71 1.07 -5.84 7.38
N GLU A 72 0.24 -5.91 8.40
CA GLU A 72 0.34 -5.07 9.57
C GLU A 72 -0.26 -5.80 10.77
N HIS A 73 0.44 -5.82 11.91
CA HIS A 73 -0.06 -6.53 13.09
C HIS A 73 -0.81 -5.64 14.10
N HIS A 74 -0.60 -4.34 14.05
CA HIS A 74 -1.19 -3.41 15.01
C HIS A 74 -2.67 -3.19 14.72
N SER A 75 -3.54 -3.46 15.70
CA SER A 75 -4.99 -3.42 15.49
C SER A 75 -5.51 -2.04 15.08
N GLY A 76 -4.96 -0.98 15.66
CA GLY A 76 -5.34 0.39 15.28
C GLY A 76 -4.96 0.71 13.83
N ALA A 77 -3.79 0.28 13.40
CA ALA A 77 -3.36 0.46 12.02
C ALA A 77 -4.21 -0.37 11.05
N GLN A 78 -4.63 -1.57 11.45
CA GLN A 78 -5.51 -2.40 10.62
C GLN A 78 -6.83 -1.71 10.30
N LYS A 79 -7.42 -1.03 11.28
CA LYS A 79 -8.64 -0.25 11.05
C LYS A 79 -8.42 0.86 10.03
N VAL A 80 -7.29 1.55 10.13
CA VAL A 80 -6.94 2.63 9.20
C VAL A 80 -6.71 2.09 7.80
N ILE A 81 -5.97 0.98 7.64
CA ILE A 81 -5.75 0.35 6.35
C ILE A 81 -7.08 -0.03 5.69
N ARG A 82 -7.97 -0.67 6.42
CA ARG A 82 -9.28 -1.09 5.88
C ARG A 82 -10.10 0.10 5.41
N ARG A 83 -10.07 1.19 6.17
CA ARG A 83 -10.75 2.42 5.78
C ARG A 83 -10.15 3.00 4.51
N ASN A 84 -8.82 3.00 4.41
CA ASN A 84 -8.13 3.50 3.23
C ASN A 84 -8.37 2.63 2.00
N ILE A 85 -8.42 1.30 2.18
CA ILE A 85 -8.79 0.38 1.10
C ILE A 85 -10.20 0.72 0.58
N ALA A 86 -11.16 0.93 1.48
CA ALA A 86 -12.52 1.28 1.09
C ALA A 86 -12.58 2.60 0.31
N THR A 87 -11.74 3.56 0.67
CA THR A 87 -11.66 4.85 -0.02
C THR A 87 -11.07 4.71 -1.43
N VAL A 88 -10.02 3.90 -1.58
CA VAL A 88 -9.25 3.81 -2.82
C VAL A 88 -9.85 2.80 -3.81
N SER A 89 -10.38 1.68 -3.33
CA SER A 89 -10.88 0.60 -4.18
C SER A 89 -11.80 1.03 -5.31
N PRO A 90 -12.79 1.94 -5.08
CA PRO A 90 -13.70 2.33 -6.16
C PRO A 90 -13.03 3.03 -7.34
N THR A 91 -11.83 3.58 -7.15
CA THR A 91 -11.10 4.29 -8.21
C THR A 91 -10.15 3.40 -8.98
N LEU A 92 -9.98 2.14 -8.57
CA LEU A 92 -9.05 1.21 -9.19
C LEU A 92 -9.75 0.37 -10.26
N PRO A 93 -8.98 -0.18 -11.23
CA PRO A 93 -9.55 -1.14 -12.17
C PRO A 93 -10.17 -2.33 -11.44
N SER A 94 -11.21 -2.91 -12.01
CA SER A 94 -11.95 -4.03 -11.38
C SER A 94 -11.07 -5.26 -11.13
N ALA A 95 -10.01 -5.44 -11.90
CA ALA A 95 -9.08 -6.55 -11.74
C ALA A 95 -8.04 -6.33 -10.64
N THR A 96 -7.95 -5.13 -10.09
CA THR A 96 -7.00 -4.82 -9.01
C THR A 96 -7.50 -5.40 -7.69
N THR A 97 -6.63 -6.10 -6.95
CA THR A 97 -6.97 -6.63 -5.64
C THR A 97 -6.11 -5.99 -4.56
N LEU A 98 -6.75 -5.63 -3.45
CA LEU A 98 -6.11 -5.09 -2.27
C LEU A 98 -6.44 -6.01 -1.10
N GLN A 99 -5.42 -6.44 -0.36
CA GLN A 99 -5.61 -7.32 0.78
C GLN A 99 -4.84 -6.78 1.98
N ALA A 100 -5.54 -6.64 3.12
CA ALA A 100 -4.92 -6.33 4.40
C ALA A 100 -4.79 -7.63 5.20
N VAL A 101 -3.58 -7.94 5.64
CA VAL A 101 -3.31 -9.13 6.44
C VAL A 101 -2.94 -8.69 7.85
N SER A 102 -3.70 -9.15 8.85
CA SER A 102 -3.41 -8.89 10.25
C SER A 102 -2.47 -9.96 10.76
N ALA A 103 -1.18 -9.66 10.73
CA ALA A 103 -0.15 -10.60 11.16
C ALA A 103 1.16 -9.86 11.41
N ARG A 104 2.01 -10.46 12.22
CA ARG A 104 3.41 -10.06 12.31
C ARG A 104 4.13 -10.50 11.05
N VAL A 105 5.10 -9.73 10.60
CA VAL A 105 5.87 -10.03 9.40
C VAL A 105 6.54 -11.40 9.50
N GLU A 106 7.13 -11.70 10.66
CA GLU A 106 7.80 -12.99 10.88
C GLU A 106 6.84 -14.17 10.69
N SER A 107 5.63 -14.06 11.25
CA SER A 107 4.62 -15.11 11.12
C SER A 107 4.12 -15.24 9.67
N TYR A 108 3.93 -14.12 9.02
CA TYR A 108 3.48 -14.11 7.62
C TYR A 108 4.50 -14.80 6.71
N LEU A 109 5.79 -14.53 6.92
CA LEU A 109 6.85 -15.09 6.08
C LEU A 109 7.13 -16.57 6.36
N GLN A 110 6.76 -17.07 7.55
CA GLN A 110 6.88 -18.51 7.87
C GLN A 110 5.88 -19.36 7.07
N ALA A 111 4.75 -18.79 6.69
CA ALA A 111 3.76 -19.45 5.85
C ALA A 111 3.60 -18.63 4.57
N PRO A 112 4.60 -18.63 3.69
CA PRO A 112 4.63 -17.71 2.57
C PRO A 112 3.45 -17.94 1.63
N PRO A 113 2.95 -16.87 1.03
CA PRO A 113 1.88 -17.00 0.06
C PRO A 113 2.35 -17.78 -1.18
N THR A 114 1.41 -18.40 -1.85
CA THR A 114 1.69 -19.15 -3.07
C THR A 114 1.78 -18.26 -4.30
N LEU A 115 1.85 -16.94 -4.13
CA LEU A 115 1.95 -16.01 -5.25
C LEU A 115 3.38 -15.58 -5.52
N THR A 116 3.63 -15.25 -6.78
CA THR A 116 4.88 -14.60 -7.19
C THR A 116 4.78 -13.13 -6.86
N VAL A 117 5.79 -12.60 -6.18
CA VAL A 117 5.84 -11.19 -5.78
C VAL A 117 6.85 -10.46 -6.66
N ASP A 118 6.44 -9.32 -7.21
CA ASP A 118 7.28 -8.52 -8.10
C ASP A 118 8.01 -7.39 -7.37
N GLY A 119 7.52 -6.97 -6.22
CA GLY A 119 8.15 -5.94 -5.42
C GLY A 119 7.76 -6.03 -3.95
N VAL A 120 8.66 -5.61 -3.06
CA VAL A 120 8.44 -5.63 -1.62
C VAL A 120 8.85 -4.29 -1.03
N PHE A 121 7.97 -3.71 -0.21
CA PHE A 121 8.32 -2.58 0.64
C PHE A 121 8.62 -3.09 2.05
N LEU A 122 9.73 -2.64 2.60
CA LEU A 122 10.18 -3.00 3.95
C LEU A 122 10.19 -1.80 4.89
#